data_c9c4be3f5c088117e7355fb5428617b8
#
_entry.id   c9c4be3f5c088117e7355fb5428617b8
#
_cell.length_a   1.000
_cell.length_b   1.000
_cell.length_c   1.000
_cell.angle_alpha   90.00
_cell.angle_beta   90.00
_cell.angle_gamma   90.00
#
_symmetry.space_group_name_H-M   'P 1'
#
loop_
_entity.id
_entity.type
_entity.pdbx_description
1 polymer ?
#
loop_
_entity_poly.entity_id
_entity_poly.type
_entity_poly.pdbx_seq_one_letter_code
_entity_poly.pdbx_strand_id
1 'polypeptide(L)'
;MWAYETTFYQIYPLGFCGAPRENAAPVAEDELAQAANAAPNPDAPIMKIAQWADYLQELGIGAVLINPPLESDSHGYDTRSLRHIDRRLGGDADFAAVCETLHAHGIRVVLDAVFNHVGRGFWAFRDVQERKWDSPYKDWFHISFDGDSCYGDGFWYEGWEGHFELVKLNLQNPAVVDYLLESVRRWAEGFGIDGLRLDVAYMLDRDFMRRLHTFTRELKPDFVLIGETLHGDYNQIVNDEMLDSCTNYECYKGLYSSFNSVNMFEIAHSLHRQFGGDPWCIYRGKHLLSFVDNHDVPRLASILTDKSCLRPAYGMLFGMPGIPCIYYGSEWGIPGEKGGPDGDWALRPALDEPAPNELTAFIKQLAHLRSADDAAARALNYGAYRNVVIQNKQLLFERACDDATVLVAVNAVGEPYAFGAGELNGSFVDLLADDAPTVELTGALELAPYEVRYLLRA
;
A
#
# COMPACT_ATOMS: atom_id res chain seq x y z
N MET A 1 3.47 -16.16 5.01
CA MET A 1 3.77 -14.85 5.68
C MET A 1 2.44 -14.18 5.95
N TRP A 2 2.23 -13.64 7.15
CA TRP A 2 0.96 -13.02 7.57
C TRP A 2 0.42 -11.98 6.56
N ALA A 3 1.30 -11.18 5.95
CA ALA A 3 0.91 -10.14 5.00
C ALA A 3 0.20 -10.67 3.74
N TYR A 4 0.37 -11.96 3.41
CA TYR A 4 -0.27 -12.56 2.24
C TYR A 4 -1.72 -13.00 2.51
N GLU A 5 -2.10 -13.07 3.78
CA GLU A 5 -3.37 -13.62 4.28
C GLU A 5 -4.29 -12.52 4.85
N THR A 6 -3.98 -11.25 4.53
CA THR A 6 -4.72 -10.13 5.10
C THR A 6 -5.06 -9.06 4.07
N THR A 7 -5.97 -8.20 4.45
CA THR A 7 -6.29 -6.96 3.72
C THR A 7 -5.56 -5.80 4.38
N PHE A 8 -4.86 -5.01 3.57
CA PHE A 8 -4.22 -3.77 4.00
C PHE A 8 -5.17 -2.59 3.89
N TYR A 9 -5.00 -1.64 4.81
CA TYR A 9 -5.67 -0.34 4.77
C TYR A 9 -4.60 0.76 4.82
N GLN A 10 -4.52 1.58 3.78
CA GLN A 10 -3.50 2.62 3.67
C GLN A 10 -4.03 3.94 4.19
N ILE A 11 -3.29 4.59 5.09
CA ILE A 11 -3.61 5.89 5.66
C ILE A 11 -2.46 6.88 5.38
N TYR A 12 -2.79 8.04 4.81
CA TYR A 12 -1.88 9.17 4.73
C TYR A 12 -2.14 10.11 5.93
N PRO A 13 -1.31 10.04 6.99
CA PRO A 13 -1.67 10.58 8.30
C PRO A 13 -1.80 12.10 8.34
N LEU A 14 -0.92 12.85 7.62
CA LEU A 14 -1.01 14.31 7.57
C LEU A 14 -2.34 14.79 7.00
N GLY A 15 -2.82 14.16 5.93
CA GLY A 15 -4.14 14.46 5.37
C GLY A 15 -5.26 13.96 6.27
N PHE A 16 -5.25 12.66 6.57
CA PHE A 16 -6.27 12.00 7.37
C PHE A 16 -6.56 12.72 8.69
N CYS A 17 -5.51 13.15 9.41
CA CYS A 17 -5.64 13.86 10.67
C CYS A 17 -5.91 15.37 10.50
N GLY A 18 -5.93 15.90 9.27
CA GLY A 18 -6.15 17.33 9.01
C GLY A 18 -4.99 18.21 9.47
N ALA A 19 -3.76 17.69 9.44
CA ALA A 19 -2.57 18.44 9.81
C ALA A 19 -2.32 19.63 8.85
N PRO A 20 -1.68 20.72 9.32
CA PRO A 20 -1.23 21.80 8.45
C PRO A 20 -0.34 21.27 7.31
N ARG A 21 -0.49 21.82 6.09
CA ARG A 21 0.31 21.40 4.93
C ARG A 21 1.80 21.68 5.11
N GLU A 22 2.13 22.83 5.68
CA GLU A 22 3.50 23.24 5.97
C GLU A 22 3.80 23.07 7.46
N ASN A 23 5.01 22.61 7.77
CA ASN A 23 5.47 22.51 9.15
C ASN A 23 6.10 23.82 9.60
N ALA A 24 6.15 24.04 10.91
CA ALA A 24 6.89 25.14 11.51
C ALA A 24 8.40 25.04 11.19
N ALA A 25 9.16 26.11 11.47
CA ALA A 25 10.60 26.10 11.24
C ALA A 25 11.29 24.87 11.85
N PRO A 26 12.33 24.31 11.19
CA PRO A 26 13.08 23.19 11.74
C PRO A 26 13.64 23.51 13.13
N VAL A 27 13.57 22.55 14.02
CA VAL A 27 14.20 22.58 15.35
C VAL A 27 15.35 21.56 15.41
N ALA A 28 16.14 21.60 16.47
CA ALA A 28 17.20 20.63 16.68
C ALA A 28 16.63 19.25 17.08
N GLU A 29 17.35 18.17 16.75
CA GLU A 29 16.96 16.79 17.12
C GLU A 29 16.71 16.61 18.62
N ASP A 30 17.49 17.28 19.48
CA ASP A 30 17.34 17.22 20.93
C ASP A 30 16.03 17.88 21.41
N GLU A 31 15.53 18.88 20.71
CA GLU A 31 14.22 19.49 21.02
C GLU A 31 13.09 18.52 20.62
N LEU A 32 13.22 17.84 19.47
CA LEU A 32 12.29 16.79 19.08
C LEU A 32 12.31 15.62 20.08
N ALA A 33 13.50 15.17 20.50
CA ALA A 33 13.68 14.13 21.50
C ALA A 33 13.07 14.48 22.87
N GLN A 34 13.10 15.75 23.27
CA GLN A 34 12.46 16.19 24.51
C GLN A 34 10.93 16.12 24.41
N ALA A 35 10.36 16.52 23.28
CA ALA A 35 8.93 16.42 23.02
C ALA A 35 8.48 14.94 22.93
N ALA A 36 9.30 14.08 22.34
CA ALA A 36 9.05 12.65 22.17
C ALA A 36 8.95 11.87 23.51
N ASN A 37 9.63 12.35 24.55
CA ASN A 37 9.60 11.73 25.90
C ASN A 37 8.38 12.15 26.74
N ALA A 38 7.46 12.96 26.21
CA ALA A 38 6.22 13.29 26.89
C ALA A 38 5.30 12.06 27.02
N ALA A 39 4.42 12.08 28.02
CA ALA A 39 3.36 11.06 28.11
C ALA A 39 2.40 11.19 26.90
N PRO A 40 1.77 10.08 26.46
CA PRO A 40 0.82 10.13 25.33
C PRO A 40 -0.28 11.17 25.58
N ASN A 41 -0.57 11.97 24.56
CA ASN A 41 -1.64 12.95 24.56
C ASN A 41 -2.85 12.38 23.81
N PRO A 42 -3.98 12.07 24.48
CA PRO A 42 -5.15 11.51 23.82
C PRO A 42 -5.79 12.45 22.77
N ASP A 43 -5.48 13.74 22.83
CA ASP A 43 -5.97 14.75 21.89
C ASP A 43 -4.98 15.01 20.73
N ALA A 44 -3.86 14.28 20.66
CA ALA A 44 -2.93 14.40 19.56
C ALA A 44 -3.62 14.00 18.24
N PRO A 45 -3.43 14.75 17.12
CA PRO A 45 -4.10 14.45 15.85
C PRO A 45 -3.96 13.00 15.38
N ILE A 46 -2.80 12.36 15.58
CA ILE A 46 -2.53 10.99 15.17
C ILE A 46 -3.40 9.96 15.90
N MET A 47 -3.90 10.29 17.11
CA MET A 47 -4.79 9.40 17.88
C MET A 47 -6.11 9.13 17.15
N LYS A 48 -6.48 9.93 16.16
CA LYS A 48 -7.60 9.63 15.26
C LYS A 48 -7.48 8.25 14.62
N ILE A 49 -6.28 7.79 14.28
CA ILE A 49 -6.06 6.44 13.72
C ILE A 49 -6.46 5.37 14.75
N ALA A 50 -6.11 5.56 16.03
CA ALA A 50 -6.51 4.65 17.10
C ALA A 50 -8.03 4.64 17.32
N GLN A 51 -8.70 5.79 17.16
CA GLN A 51 -10.17 5.90 17.27
C GLN A 51 -10.91 5.11 16.16
N TRP A 52 -10.23 4.81 15.05
CA TRP A 52 -10.79 4.02 13.96
C TRP A 52 -10.53 2.51 14.09
N ALA A 53 -9.85 2.05 15.12
CA ALA A 53 -9.44 0.66 15.27
C ALA A 53 -10.62 -0.32 15.26
N ASP A 54 -11.71 -0.02 15.96
CA ASP A 54 -12.94 -0.83 15.95
C ASP A 54 -13.55 -0.93 14.54
N TYR A 55 -13.64 0.19 13.82
CA TYR A 55 -14.14 0.21 12.44
C TYR A 55 -13.26 -0.61 11.49
N LEU A 56 -11.93 -0.49 11.59
CA LEU A 56 -10.98 -1.23 10.77
C LEU A 56 -11.05 -2.73 11.05
N GLN A 57 -11.16 -3.12 12.33
CA GLN A 57 -11.35 -4.51 12.72
C GLN A 57 -12.67 -5.06 12.16
N GLU A 58 -13.76 -4.31 12.31
CA GLU A 58 -15.07 -4.69 11.77
C GLU A 58 -15.06 -4.83 10.23
N LEU A 59 -14.32 -3.96 9.54
CA LEU A 59 -14.14 -4.02 8.08
C LEU A 59 -13.33 -5.25 7.63
N GLY A 60 -12.64 -5.95 8.53
CA GLY A 60 -11.80 -7.10 8.23
C GLY A 60 -10.36 -6.74 7.83
N ILE A 61 -9.88 -5.58 8.29
CA ILE A 61 -8.49 -5.13 8.06
C ILE A 61 -7.57 -5.83 9.04
N GLY A 62 -6.51 -6.47 8.53
CA GLY A 62 -5.48 -7.09 9.38
C GLY A 62 -4.14 -6.35 9.37
N ALA A 63 -3.98 -5.33 8.53
CA ALA A 63 -2.80 -4.47 8.55
C ALA A 63 -3.12 -3.03 8.11
N VAL A 64 -2.52 -2.05 8.79
CA VAL A 64 -2.53 -0.64 8.37
C VAL A 64 -1.16 -0.26 7.84
N LEU A 65 -1.13 0.25 6.60
CA LEU A 65 0.04 0.90 6.01
C LEU A 65 -0.07 2.41 6.26
N ILE A 66 0.83 2.94 7.07
CA ILE A 66 0.86 4.35 7.43
C ILE A 66 1.91 5.04 6.56
N ASN A 67 1.48 5.93 5.66
CA ASN A 67 2.38 6.79 4.89
C ASN A 67 3.19 7.68 5.84
N PRO A 68 4.31 8.32 5.41
CA PRO A 68 5.33 8.79 6.32
C PRO A 68 4.77 9.69 7.43
N PRO A 69 4.80 9.26 8.72
CA PRO A 69 4.37 10.07 9.85
C PRO A 69 5.54 10.82 10.52
N LEU A 70 6.75 10.73 9.95
CA LEU A 70 7.96 11.27 10.52
C LEU A 70 8.09 12.78 10.26
N GLU A 71 8.83 13.48 11.12
CA GLU A 71 9.05 14.94 11.05
C GLU A 71 9.53 15.34 9.65
N SER A 72 8.80 16.24 8.99
CA SER A 72 9.00 16.60 7.59
C SER A 72 8.79 18.09 7.33
N ASP A 73 9.22 18.57 6.16
CA ASP A 73 9.02 19.98 5.75
C ASP A 73 7.54 20.24 5.44
N SER A 74 6.90 19.37 4.63
CA SER A 74 5.50 19.54 4.21
C SER A 74 4.73 18.23 4.13
N HIS A 75 5.09 17.34 3.20
CA HIS A 75 4.25 16.21 2.79
C HIS A 75 4.69 14.84 3.33
N GLY A 76 5.61 14.79 4.28
CA GLY A 76 6.09 13.52 4.86
C GLY A 76 7.25 12.88 4.12
N TYR A 77 7.31 13.02 2.79
CA TYR A 77 8.42 12.49 1.98
C TYR A 77 9.66 13.41 1.98
N ASP A 78 9.51 14.65 2.37
CA ASP A 78 10.58 15.64 2.61
C ASP A 78 11.05 15.62 4.07
N THR A 79 11.51 14.45 4.51
CA THR A 79 11.82 14.11 5.90
C THR A 79 12.92 15.00 6.49
N ARG A 80 12.69 15.58 7.67
CA ARG A 80 13.67 16.31 8.50
C ARG A 80 14.35 15.43 9.52
N SER A 81 13.60 14.49 10.11
CA SER A 81 14.09 13.52 11.09
C SER A 81 13.48 12.16 10.81
N LEU A 82 14.34 11.13 10.76
CA LEU A 82 13.91 9.72 10.67
C LEU A 82 13.71 9.10 12.06
N ARG A 83 13.79 9.88 13.14
CA ARG A 83 13.76 9.37 14.50
C ARG A 83 12.52 9.77 15.28
N HIS A 84 11.83 10.82 14.85
CA HIS A 84 10.71 11.41 15.59
C HIS A 84 9.49 11.58 14.70
N ILE A 85 8.32 11.39 15.32
CA ILE A 85 7.03 11.64 14.68
C ILE A 85 6.87 13.15 14.42
N ASP A 86 6.21 13.48 13.32
CA ASP A 86 5.92 14.86 12.92
C ASP A 86 5.07 15.55 13.99
N ARG A 87 5.58 16.67 14.49
CA ARG A 87 4.93 17.45 15.56
C ARG A 87 3.53 17.95 15.20
N ARG A 88 3.20 18.01 13.89
CA ARG A 88 1.84 18.30 13.43
C ARG A 88 0.86 17.16 13.72
N LEU A 89 1.35 15.97 13.95
CA LEU A 89 0.59 14.76 14.27
C LEU A 89 0.57 14.46 15.77
N GLY A 90 1.66 14.76 16.46
CA GLY A 90 1.86 14.45 17.87
C GLY A 90 3.31 14.14 18.17
N GLY A 91 3.56 13.24 19.13
CA GLY A 91 4.89 12.77 19.51
C GLY A 91 5.06 11.25 19.33
N ASP A 92 6.28 10.78 19.63
CA ASP A 92 6.63 9.35 19.54
C ASP A 92 5.75 8.48 20.45
N ALA A 93 5.43 8.97 21.66
CA ALA A 93 4.57 8.27 22.60
C ALA A 93 3.12 8.15 22.10
N ASP A 94 2.62 9.16 21.39
CA ASP A 94 1.29 9.13 20.77
C ASP A 94 1.22 8.07 19.68
N PHE A 95 2.23 8.02 18.81
CA PHE A 95 2.30 7.01 17.76
C PHE A 95 2.47 5.58 18.30
N ALA A 96 3.28 5.42 19.36
CA ALA A 96 3.40 4.13 20.06
C ALA A 96 2.03 3.67 20.60
N ALA A 97 1.24 4.58 21.18
CA ALA A 97 -0.11 4.29 21.68
C ALA A 97 -1.08 3.94 20.53
N VAL A 98 -0.95 4.58 19.35
CA VAL A 98 -1.70 4.18 18.13
C VAL A 98 -1.36 2.75 17.74
N CYS A 99 -0.07 2.40 17.65
CA CYS A 99 0.36 1.05 17.31
C CYS A 99 -0.14 0.01 18.32
N GLU A 100 -0.04 0.30 19.60
CA GLU A 100 -0.55 -0.58 20.67
C GLU A 100 -2.06 -0.81 20.54
N THR A 101 -2.83 0.25 20.27
CA THR A 101 -4.28 0.15 20.04
C THR A 101 -4.60 -0.72 18.83
N LEU A 102 -3.93 -0.52 17.69
CA LEU A 102 -4.12 -1.33 16.50
C LEU A 102 -3.78 -2.80 16.75
N HIS A 103 -2.68 -3.08 17.44
CA HIS A 103 -2.30 -4.44 17.83
C HIS A 103 -3.33 -5.11 18.76
N ALA A 104 -3.90 -4.36 19.70
CA ALA A 104 -4.98 -4.86 20.57
C ALA A 104 -6.23 -5.29 19.78
N HIS A 105 -6.43 -4.72 18.59
CA HIS A 105 -7.50 -5.09 17.65
C HIS A 105 -7.07 -6.15 16.62
N GLY A 106 -5.88 -6.75 16.77
CA GLY A 106 -5.35 -7.74 15.84
C GLY A 106 -4.84 -7.14 14.51
N ILE A 107 -4.64 -5.83 14.45
CA ILE A 107 -4.22 -5.10 13.24
C ILE A 107 -2.72 -4.80 13.33
N ARG A 108 -1.96 -5.28 12.36
CA ARG A 108 -0.51 -5.03 12.25
C ARG A 108 -0.22 -3.65 11.66
N VAL A 109 0.97 -3.11 11.93
CA VAL A 109 1.37 -1.78 11.47
C VAL A 109 2.57 -1.87 10.55
N VAL A 110 2.41 -1.36 9.32
CA VAL A 110 3.49 -1.21 8.33
C VAL A 110 3.75 0.29 8.14
N LEU A 111 5.00 0.70 8.32
CA LEU A 111 5.41 2.09 8.22
C LEU A 111 6.00 2.39 6.84
N ASP A 112 5.63 3.52 6.24
CA ASP A 112 6.27 4.01 5.02
C ASP A 112 7.63 4.64 5.34
N ALA A 113 8.68 4.14 4.70
CA ALA A 113 10.06 4.48 4.97
C ALA A 113 10.72 5.14 3.75
N VAL A 114 11.09 6.42 3.90
CA VAL A 114 11.74 7.21 2.86
C VAL A 114 13.25 7.12 3.04
N PHE A 115 13.92 6.24 2.28
CA PHE A 115 15.36 5.99 2.40
C PHE A 115 16.18 6.45 1.18
N ASN A 116 15.52 6.79 0.07
CA ASN A 116 16.20 7.29 -1.11
C ASN A 116 16.67 8.75 -0.95
N HIS A 117 15.88 9.56 -0.24
CA HIS A 117 16.09 10.99 -0.10
C HIS A 117 15.57 11.50 1.24
N VAL A 118 15.90 12.76 1.54
CA VAL A 118 15.42 13.51 2.71
C VAL A 118 15.06 14.94 2.28
N GLY A 119 14.30 15.65 3.11
CA GLY A 119 14.02 17.07 2.92
C GLY A 119 15.27 17.94 3.12
N ARG A 120 15.22 19.16 2.61
CA ARG A 120 16.31 20.16 2.82
C ARG A 120 16.46 20.56 4.30
N GLY A 121 15.39 20.37 5.09
CA GLY A 121 15.41 20.57 6.54
C GLY A 121 16.08 19.46 7.35
N PHE A 122 16.54 18.36 6.70
CA PHE A 122 17.21 17.26 7.38
C PHE A 122 18.49 17.73 8.08
N TRP A 123 18.67 17.35 9.34
CA TRP A 123 19.70 17.90 10.21
C TRP A 123 21.13 17.79 9.64
N ALA A 124 21.49 16.66 9.01
CA ALA A 124 22.81 16.45 8.43
C ALA A 124 23.00 17.31 7.15
N PHE A 125 21.92 17.51 6.36
CA PHE A 125 22.00 18.37 5.19
C PHE A 125 22.11 19.87 5.58
N ARG A 126 21.42 20.28 6.64
CA ARG A 126 21.57 21.62 7.20
C ARG A 126 23.00 21.90 7.67
N ASP A 127 23.67 20.95 8.31
CA ASP A 127 25.11 21.09 8.66
C ASP A 127 25.95 21.27 7.39
N VAL A 128 25.65 20.56 6.29
CA VAL A 128 26.34 20.79 4.99
C VAL A 128 26.03 22.19 4.44
N GLN A 129 24.80 22.67 4.51
CA GLN A 129 24.46 24.03 4.07
C GLN A 129 25.22 25.10 4.84
N GLU A 130 25.47 24.90 6.14
CA GLU A 130 26.19 25.83 7.01
C GLU A 130 27.71 25.73 6.84
N ARG A 131 28.27 24.53 6.90
CA ARG A 131 29.70 24.27 7.00
C ARG A 131 30.37 23.90 5.66
N LYS A 132 29.58 23.62 4.64
CA LYS A 132 30.04 23.29 3.29
C LYS A 132 31.04 22.15 3.30
N TRP A 133 32.24 22.38 2.77
CA TRP A 133 33.32 21.39 2.69
C TRP A 133 33.74 20.84 4.05
N ASP A 134 33.63 21.64 5.11
CA ASP A 134 34.03 21.27 6.47
C ASP A 134 32.99 20.42 7.21
N SER A 135 31.81 20.18 6.61
CA SER A 135 30.81 19.32 7.18
C SER A 135 31.27 17.86 7.20
N PRO A 136 31.14 17.15 8.34
CA PRO A 136 31.38 15.71 8.41
C PRO A 136 30.34 14.88 7.66
N TYR A 137 29.22 15.48 7.27
CA TYR A 137 28.09 14.84 6.61
C TYR A 137 28.05 15.04 5.09
N LYS A 138 29.02 15.76 4.48
CA LYS A 138 29.01 16.01 3.04
C LYS A 138 28.96 14.75 2.19
N ASP A 139 29.59 13.66 2.66
CA ASP A 139 29.61 12.37 1.96
C ASP A 139 28.35 11.50 2.21
N TRP A 140 27.39 12.01 3.02
CA TRP A 140 26.07 11.39 3.20
C TRP A 140 25.18 11.61 1.98
N PHE A 141 25.55 12.56 1.13
CA PHE A 141 24.82 13.00 -0.05
C PHE A 141 25.74 12.96 -1.27
N HIS A 142 25.18 13.03 -2.46
CA HIS A 142 25.95 13.19 -3.70
C HIS A 142 26.14 14.67 -4.00
N ILE A 143 27.25 15.26 -3.53
CA ILE A 143 27.54 16.71 -3.58
C ILE A 143 28.70 17.00 -4.52
N SER A 144 28.63 18.12 -5.24
CA SER A 144 29.74 18.74 -5.97
C SER A 144 29.89 20.20 -5.57
N PHE A 145 31.08 20.54 -5.10
CA PHE A 145 31.43 21.95 -4.76
C PHE A 145 31.90 22.78 -5.96
N ASP A 146 31.93 22.18 -7.16
CA ASP A 146 32.24 22.88 -8.41
C ASP A 146 30.99 23.48 -9.08
N GLY A 147 29.81 23.32 -8.49
CA GLY A 147 28.51 23.79 -8.99
C GLY A 147 27.69 24.52 -7.93
N ASP A 148 26.46 24.83 -8.29
CA ASP A 148 25.46 25.38 -7.37
C ASP A 148 24.11 24.72 -7.59
N SER A 149 23.25 24.75 -6.58
CA SER A 149 21.87 24.33 -6.66
C SER A 149 20.95 25.46 -7.10
N CYS A 150 19.70 25.14 -7.43
CA CYS A 150 18.68 26.19 -7.71
C CYS A 150 18.35 27.04 -6.47
N TYR A 151 18.82 26.69 -5.31
CA TYR A 151 18.63 27.40 -4.04
C TYR A 151 19.82 28.36 -3.71
N GLY A 152 20.91 28.34 -4.49
CA GLY A 152 22.07 29.16 -4.22
C GLY A 152 22.86 28.70 -2.99
N ASP A 153 22.98 27.41 -2.79
CA ASP A 153 23.67 26.81 -1.63
C ASP A 153 25.21 26.96 -1.73
N GLY A 154 25.76 27.33 -2.90
CA GLY A 154 27.20 27.34 -3.17
C GLY A 154 27.81 25.97 -3.38
N PHE A 155 26.98 24.96 -3.63
CA PHE A 155 27.33 23.62 -4.08
C PHE A 155 26.14 23.01 -4.80
N TRP A 156 26.41 22.06 -5.72
CA TRP A 156 25.42 21.23 -6.36
C TRP A 156 25.25 19.93 -5.58
N TYR A 157 24.03 19.36 -5.61
CA TYR A 157 23.74 18.04 -5.06
C TYR A 157 22.70 17.32 -5.92
N GLU A 158 22.66 15.99 -5.84
CA GLU A 158 21.65 15.17 -6.51
C GLU A 158 20.34 15.23 -5.73
N GLY A 159 19.24 15.60 -6.40
CA GLY A 159 17.87 15.45 -5.92
C GLY A 159 17.20 14.25 -6.54
N TRP A 160 16.09 13.77 -5.95
CA TRP A 160 15.28 12.73 -6.54
C TRP A 160 14.66 13.21 -7.86
N GLU A 161 15.02 12.54 -8.98
CA GLU A 161 14.51 12.84 -10.34
C GLU A 161 14.53 14.33 -10.72
N GLY A 162 15.50 15.10 -10.19
CA GLY A 162 15.63 16.53 -10.44
C GLY A 162 14.86 17.42 -9.46
N HIS A 163 14.17 16.85 -8.50
CA HIS A 163 13.54 17.55 -7.38
C HIS A 163 14.58 17.88 -6.30
N PHE A 164 15.10 19.11 -6.33
CA PHE A 164 16.13 19.55 -5.39
C PHE A 164 15.63 19.72 -3.95
N GLU A 165 14.33 19.82 -3.73
CA GLU A 165 13.72 19.77 -2.39
C GLU A 165 13.88 18.40 -1.71
N LEU A 166 14.12 17.33 -2.50
CA LEU A 166 14.29 15.95 -2.05
C LEU A 166 15.73 15.51 -2.26
N VAL A 167 16.56 15.74 -1.25
CA VAL A 167 18.03 15.54 -1.30
C VAL A 167 18.37 14.08 -1.24
N LYS A 168 19.01 13.54 -2.28
CA LYS A 168 19.33 12.11 -2.38
C LYS A 168 20.40 11.69 -1.38
N LEU A 169 20.14 10.60 -0.65
CA LEU A 169 21.08 9.98 0.28
C LEU A 169 22.08 9.08 -0.46
N ASN A 170 23.31 9.05 0.01
CA ASN A 170 24.34 8.14 -0.45
C ASN A 170 24.26 6.80 0.29
N LEU A 171 23.47 5.86 -0.23
CA LEU A 171 23.27 4.52 0.37
C LEU A 171 24.51 3.61 0.27
N GLN A 172 25.58 4.05 -0.38
CA GLN A 172 26.88 3.37 -0.37
C GLN A 172 27.77 3.82 0.81
N ASN A 173 27.40 4.91 1.48
CA ASN A 173 28.10 5.36 2.67
C ASN A 173 27.69 4.53 3.90
N PRO A 174 28.62 3.79 4.56
CA PRO A 174 28.26 2.96 5.70
C PRO A 174 27.59 3.71 6.86
N ALA A 175 28.01 4.98 7.11
CA ALA A 175 27.43 5.78 8.19
C ALA A 175 25.97 6.16 7.92
N VAL A 176 25.61 6.38 6.65
CA VAL A 176 24.21 6.57 6.24
C VAL A 176 23.41 5.31 6.47
N VAL A 177 23.92 4.17 5.99
CA VAL A 177 23.22 2.88 6.15
C VAL A 177 23.03 2.53 7.63
N ASP A 178 24.06 2.72 8.45
CA ASP A 178 23.99 2.44 9.90
C ASP A 178 22.97 3.38 10.58
N TYR A 179 22.88 4.65 10.19
CA TYR A 179 21.88 5.60 10.68
C TYR A 179 20.45 5.16 10.31
N LEU A 180 20.23 4.71 9.06
CA LEU A 180 18.95 4.22 8.59
C LEU A 180 18.52 2.93 9.31
N LEU A 181 19.42 1.95 9.45
CA LEU A 181 19.12 0.70 10.15
C LEU A 181 18.84 0.93 11.64
N GLU A 182 19.56 1.86 12.30
CA GLU A 182 19.28 2.24 13.67
C GLU A 182 17.91 2.94 13.80
N SER A 183 17.50 3.72 12.80
CA SER A 183 16.14 4.30 12.78
C SER A 183 15.08 3.21 12.68
N VAL A 184 15.28 2.20 11.83
CA VAL A 184 14.39 1.03 11.74
C VAL A 184 14.31 0.28 13.08
N ARG A 185 15.45 0.07 13.76
CA ARG A 185 15.46 -0.54 15.11
C ARG A 185 14.57 0.24 16.08
N ARG A 186 14.72 1.56 16.12
CA ARG A 186 13.90 2.44 16.98
C ARG A 186 12.41 2.32 16.68
N TRP A 187 12.02 2.26 15.41
CA TRP A 187 10.63 2.08 15.03
C TRP A 187 10.09 0.70 15.43
N ALA A 188 10.88 -0.34 15.22
CA ALA A 188 10.49 -1.71 15.58
C ALA A 188 10.40 -1.92 17.09
N GLU A 189 11.34 -1.38 17.87
CA GLU A 189 11.40 -1.54 19.32
C GLU A 189 10.52 -0.51 20.05
N GLY A 190 10.48 0.74 19.56
CA GLY A 190 9.76 1.85 20.23
C GLY A 190 8.27 1.92 19.85
N PHE A 191 7.93 1.67 18.59
CA PHE A 191 6.54 1.70 18.10
C PHE A 191 5.95 0.29 17.91
N GLY A 192 6.78 -0.73 17.86
CA GLY A 192 6.34 -2.11 17.68
C GLY A 192 5.93 -2.47 16.25
N ILE A 193 6.30 -1.67 15.23
CA ILE A 193 5.88 -1.90 13.84
C ILE A 193 6.21 -3.31 13.34
N ASP A 194 5.43 -3.79 12.38
CA ASP A 194 5.50 -5.16 11.84
C ASP A 194 6.08 -5.24 10.42
N GLY A 195 6.38 -4.10 9.83
CA GLY A 195 6.94 -4.05 8.49
C GLY A 195 7.21 -2.64 8.00
N LEU A 196 7.81 -2.57 6.81
CA LEU A 196 8.07 -1.32 6.08
C LEU A 196 7.49 -1.38 4.66
N ARG A 197 6.97 -0.26 4.20
CA ARG A 197 6.84 0.05 2.77
C ARG A 197 8.02 0.98 2.40
N LEU A 198 8.82 0.59 1.44
CA LEU A 198 9.97 1.37 0.99
C LEU A 198 9.56 2.28 -0.17
N ASP A 199 9.62 3.57 0.08
CA ASP A 199 9.41 4.61 -0.93
C ASP A 199 10.43 4.48 -2.06
N VAL A 200 9.98 4.65 -3.31
CA VAL A 200 10.78 4.55 -4.55
C VAL A 200 11.79 3.39 -4.55
N ALA A 201 11.35 2.19 -4.16
CA ALA A 201 12.22 1.03 -3.97
C ALA A 201 13.02 0.65 -5.23
N TYR A 202 12.52 0.98 -6.41
CA TYR A 202 13.21 0.74 -7.69
C TYR A 202 14.51 1.57 -7.85
N MET A 203 14.70 2.64 -7.04
CA MET A 203 15.88 3.49 -7.02
C MET A 203 16.86 3.18 -5.87
N LEU A 204 16.46 2.35 -4.90
CA LEU A 204 17.29 2.02 -3.75
C LEU A 204 18.48 1.13 -4.15
N ASP A 205 19.60 1.33 -3.47
CA ASP A 205 20.77 0.46 -3.60
C ASP A 205 20.43 -0.97 -3.17
N ARG A 206 20.80 -1.96 -3.99
CA ARG A 206 20.44 -3.37 -3.74
C ARG A 206 21.18 -3.99 -2.56
N ASP A 207 22.42 -3.54 -2.30
CA ASP A 207 23.18 -4.04 -1.14
C ASP A 207 22.61 -3.46 0.16
N PHE A 208 22.11 -2.20 0.11
CA PHE A 208 21.30 -1.64 1.20
C PHE A 208 20.05 -2.48 1.45
N MET A 209 19.27 -2.84 0.41
CA MET A 209 18.08 -3.65 0.59
C MET A 209 18.38 -5.04 1.18
N ARG A 210 19.48 -5.71 0.78
CA ARG A 210 19.90 -6.98 1.37
C ARG A 210 20.27 -6.83 2.85
N ARG A 211 21.01 -5.76 3.19
CA ARG A 211 21.34 -5.44 4.58
C ARG A 211 20.10 -5.17 5.41
N LEU A 212 19.15 -4.39 4.87
CA LEU A 212 17.87 -4.10 5.51
C LEU A 212 17.07 -5.38 5.75
N HIS A 213 16.95 -6.25 4.73
CA HIS A 213 16.27 -7.54 4.85
C HIS A 213 16.86 -8.40 5.98
N THR A 214 18.18 -8.61 5.98
CA THR A 214 18.86 -9.39 7.02
C THR A 214 18.61 -8.78 8.39
N PHE A 215 18.79 -7.47 8.53
CA PHE A 215 18.62 -6.73 9.78
C PHE A 215 17.20 -6.83 10.33
N THR A 216 16.18 -6.66 9.48
CA THR A 216 14.79 -6.73 9.93
C THR A 216 14.35 -8.13 10.33
N ARG A 217 14.89 -9.18 9.69
CA ARG A 217 14.66 -10.58 10.09
C ARG A 217 15.30 -10.92 11.45
N GLU A 218 16.41 -10.28 11.81
CA GLU A 218 17.02 -10.39 13.15
C GLU A 218 16.17 -9.70 14.21
N LEU A 219 15.47 -8.60 13.88
CA LEU A 219 14.57 -7.90 14.79
C LEU A 219 13.25 -8.67 15.02
N LYS A 220 12.58 -9.05 13.93
CA LYS A 220 11.34 -9.85 13.92
C LYS A 220 11.39 -10.81 12.73
N PRO A 221 11.33 -12.14 12.92
CA PRO A 221 11.40 -13.11 11.80
C PRO A 221 10.31 -12.95 10.74
N ASP A 222 9.15 -12.42 11.11
CA ASP A 222 8.00 -12.19 10.25
C ASP A 222 7.81 -10.72 9.83
N PHE A 223 8.84 -9.87 10.00
CA PHE A 223 8.84 -8.48 9.59
C PHE A 223 8.70 -8.36 8.07
N VAL A 224 7.68 -7.68 7.57
CA VAL A 224 7.41 -7.59 6.12
C VAL A 224 8.12 -6.39 5.48
N LEU A 225 8.69 -6.59 4.30
CA LEU A 225 9.25 -5.53 3.46
C LEU A 225 8.48 -5.44 2.13
N ILE A 226 7.83 -4.31 1.89
CA ILE A 226 7.05 -4.02 0.68
C ILE A 226 7.71 -2.85 -0.04
N GLY A 227 8.08 -3.00 -1.31
CA GLY A 227 8.66 -1.91 -2.10
C GLY A 227 7.61 -1.16 -2.92
N GLU A 228 7.73 0.14 -3.01
CA GLU A 228 7.04 0.86 -4.08
C GLU A 228 7.80 0.67 -5.38
N THR A 229 7.10 0.20 -6.42
CA THR A 229 7.66 0.00 -7.75
C THR A 229 6.64 0.39 -8.81
N LEU A 230 6.95 1.40 -9.59
CA LEU A 230 6.05 1.92 -10.62
C LEU A 230 6.10 1.10 -11.90
N HIS A 231 7.29 0.57 -12.26
CA HIS A 231 7.56 -0.14 -13.50
C HIS A 231 8.80 -1.02 -13.39
N GLY A 232 9.07 -1.81 -14.43
CA GLY A 232 10.25 -2.68 -14.52
C GLY A 232 9.95 -4.13 -14.15
N ASP A 233 11.01 -4.90 -13.98
CA ASP A 233 10.93 -6.31 -13.56
C ASP A 233 11.03 -6.41 -12.04
N TYR A 234 9.90 -6.69 -11.39
CA TYR A 234 9.80 -6.79 -9.94
C TYR A 234 10.65 -7.92 -9.34
N ASN A 235 10.98 -8.96 -10.13
CA ASN A 235 11.88 -10.05 -9.67
C ASN A 235 13.26 -9.55 -9.23
N GLN A 236 13.68 -8.39 -9.75
CA GLN A 236 14.98 -7.82 -9.40
C GLN A 236 15.09 -7.42 -7.93
N ILE A 237 13.97 -7.10 -7.28
CA ILE A 237 13.93 -6.64 -5.89
C ILE A 237 12.98 -7.48 -5.01
N VAL A 238 11.95 -8.13 -5.58
CA VAL A 238 11.06 -9.04 -4.84
C VAL A 238 11.61 -10.45 -4.93
N ASN A 239 12.38 -10.85 -3.93
CA ASN A 239 13.03 -12.17 -3.82
C ASN A 239 13.45 -12.44 -2.37
N ASP A 240 13.96 -13.63 -2.10
CA ASP A 240 14.28 -14.10 -0.75
C ASP A 240 15.42 -13.32 -0.05
N GLU A 241 16.14 -12.44 -0.77
CA GLU A 241 17.25 -11.66 -0.22
C GLU A 241 16.88 -10.19 0.06
N MET A 242 15.79 -9.67 -0.50
CA MET A 242 15.47 -8.24 -0.45
C MET A 242 14.05 -7.98 0.05
N LEU A 243 13.04 -7.99 -0.84
CA LEU A 243 11.68 -7.60 -0.50
C LEU A 243 10.71 -8.77 -0.62
N ASP A 244 9.71 -8.82 0.26
CA ASP A 244 8.65 -9.82 0.26
C ASP A 244 7.58 -9.52 -0.80
N SER A 245 7.35 -8.24 -1.08
CA SER A 245 6.31 -7.76 -1.98
C SER A 245 6.70 -6.41 -2.59
N CYS A 246 5.95 -5.99 -3.60
CA CYS A 246 5.94 -4.60 -4.07
C CYS A 246 4.56 -4.20 -4.59
N THR A 247 4.36 -2.90 -4.81
CA THR A 247 3.12 -2.35 -5.38
C THR A 247 2.91 -2.80 -6.82
N ASN A 248 1.69 -3.22 -7.16
CA ASN A 248 1.34 -3.73 -8.48
C ASN A 248 0.66 -2.65 -9.34
N TYR A 249 1.43 -1.66 -9.79
CA TYR A 249 0.92 -0.58 -10.65
C TYR A 249 0.43 -1.05 -12.02
N GLU A 250 0.93 -2.18 -12.52
CA GLU A 250 0.44 -2.75 -13.78
C GLU A 250 -1.01 -3.22 -13.63
N CYS A 251 -1.33 -3.96 -12.57
CA CYS A 251 -2.70 -4.39 -12.30
C CYS A 251 -3.61 -3.20 -11.93
N TYR A 252 -3.11 -2.20 -11.18
CA TYR A 252 -3.85 -0.95 -10.95
C TYR A 252 -4.32 -0.34 -12.28
N LYS A 253 -3.38 -0.12 -13.21
CA LYS A 253 -3.73 0.42 -14.53
C LYS A 253 -4.69 -0.48 -15.29
N GLY A 254 -4.42 -1.78 -15.32
CA GLY A 254 -5.26 -2.77 -16.01
C GLY A 254 -6.69 -2.80 -15.46
N LEU A 255 -6.87 -2.65 -14.14
CA LEU A 255 -8.19 -2.62 -13.50
C LEU A 255 -9.02 -1.45 -14.01
N TYR A 256 -8.65 -0.20 -13.70
CA TYR A 256 -9.50 0.94 -14.08
C TYR A 256 -9.66 1.09 -15.60
N SER A 257 -8.61 0.79 -16.37
CA SER A 257 -8.63 0.88 -17.83
C SER A 257 -9.60 -0.13 -18.43
N SER A 258 -9.63 -1.36 -17.92
CA SER A 258 -10.56 -2.39 -18.40
C SER A 258 -12.03 -2.03 -18.19
N PHE A 259 -12.36 -1.42 -17.05
CA PHE A 259 -13.72 -0.95 -16.79
C PHE A 259 -14.08 0.26 -17.67
N ASN A 260 -13.19 1.25 -17.81
CA ASN A 260 -13.43 2.44 -18.59
C ASN A 260 -13.53 2.18 -20.11
N SER A 261 -12.70 1.27 -20.63
CA SER A 261 -12.74 0.88 -22.05
C SER A 261 -13.75 -0.23 -22.35
N VAL A 262 -14.37 -0.79 -21.30
CA VAL A 262 -15.25 -1.98 -21.40
C VAL A 262 -14.49 -3.12 -22.13
N ASN A 263 -13.27 -3.40 -21.65
CA ASN A 263 -12.38 -4.40 -22.29
C ASN A 263 -11.64 -5.23 -21.22
N MET A 264 -12.30 -6.28 -20.71
CA MET A 264 -11.74 -7.19 -19.70
C MET A 264 -10.52 -7.98 -20.20
N PHE A 265 -10.24 -8.03 -21.51
CA PHE A 265 -9.02 -8.65 -22.02
C PHE A 265 -7.75 -7.97 -21.52
N GLU A 266 -7.76 -6.67 -21.22
CA GLU A 266 -6.59 -5.96 -20.72
C GLU A 266 -6.15 -6.49 -19.35
N ILE A 267 -7.05 -6.47 -18.35
CA ILE A 267 -6.72 -6.98 -17.00
C ILE A 267 -6.50 -8.49 -17.01
N ALA A 268 -7.28 -9.26 -17.79
CA ALA A 268 -7.12 -10.71 -17.90
C ALA A 268 -5.74 -11.07 -18.48
N HIS A 269 -5.24 -10.29 -19.45
CA HIS A 269 -3.89 -10.48 -20.00
C HIS A 269 -2.81 -10.15 -18.95
N SER A 270 -2.92 -9.02 -18.24
CA SER A 270 -1.96 -8.63 -17.20
C SER A 270 -1.89 -9.68 -16.08
N LEU A 271 -3.05 -10.16 -15.59
CA LEU A 271 -3.10 -11.20 -14.57
C LEU A 271 -2.50 -12.54 -15.06
N HIS A 272 -2.82 -12.93 -16.29
CA HIS A 272 -2.25 -14.16 -16.85
C HIS A 272 -0.73 -14.04 -17.05
N ARG A 273 -0.26 -12.93 -17.62
CA ARG A 273 1.17 -12.67 -17.79
C ARG A 273 1.94 -12.70 -16.48
N GLN A 274 1.36 -12.16 -15.42
CA GLN A 274 2.00 -12.11 -14.10
C GLN A 274 1.90 -13.46 -13.37
N PHE A 275 0.72 -14.05 -13.28
CA PHE A 275 0.41 -15.11 -12.33
C PHE A 275 -0.08 -16.43 -12.96
N GLY A 276 -0.21 -16.50 -14.29
CA GLY A 276 -0.67 -17.70 -14.96
C GLY A 276 0.26 -18.92 -14.79
N GLY A 277 -0.21 -20.07 -15.23
CA GLY A 277 0.52 -21.34 -15.08
C GLY A 277 1.61 -21.58 -16.13
N ASP A 278 1.70 -20.75 -17.18
CA ASP A 278 2.66 -20.95 -18.26
C ASP A 278 4.11 -20.63 -17.84
N PRO A 279 5.13 -21.27 -18.43
CA PRO A 279 6.53 -21.03 -18.08
C PRO A 279 7.01 -19.59 -18.29
N TRP A 280 6.35 -18.82 -19.13
CA TRP A 280 6.67 -17.43 -19.43
C TRP A 280 6.01 -16.41 -18.47
N CYS A 281 5.14 -16.86 -17.56
CA CYS A 281 4.51 -15.99 -16.57
C CYS A 281 5.55 -15.53 -15.54
N ILE A 282 5.58 -14.22 -15.30
CA ILE A 282 6.74 -13.55 -14.68
C ILE A 282 6.75 -13.51 -13.16
N TYR A 283 5.57 -13.50 -12.49
CA TYR A 283 5.45 -13.33 -11.02
C TYR A 283 4.69 -14.46 -10.35
N ARG A 284 4.69 -15.64 -10.94
CA ARG A 284 4.04 -16.83 -10.36
C ARG A 284 4.57 -17.11 -8.95
N GLY A 285 3.67 -17.27 -7.99
CA GLY A 285 3.99 -17.51 -6.58
C GLY A 285 4.39 -16.27 -5.79
N LYS A 286 4.42 -15.07 -6.41
CA LYS A 286 4.61 -13.81 -5.70
C LYS A 286 3.29 -13.20 -5.27
N HIS A 287 3.32 -12.52 -4.12
CA HIS A 287 2.18 -11.81 -3.54
C HIS A 287 2.44 -10.32 -3.61
N LEU A 288 1.98 -9.66 -4.68
CA LEU A 288 2.17 -8.23 -4.88
C LEU A 288 1.06 -7.43 -4.20
N LEU A 289 1.39 -6.28 -3.61
CA LEU A 289 0.43 -5.36 -3.01
C LEU A 289 -0.40 -4.71 -4.12
N SER A 290 -1.66 -5.09 -4.22
CA SER A 290 -2.59 -4.68 -5.26
C SER A 290 -3.60 -3.68 -4.72
N PHE A 291 -3.93 -2.66 -5.50
CA PHE A 291 -4.79 -1.56 -5.11
C PHE A 291 -5.59 -1.03 -6.32
N VAL A 292 -6.62 -0.26 -6.05
CA VAL A 292 -7.43 0.45 -7.07
C VAL A 292 -7.20 1.96 -7.04
N ASP A 293 -6.66 2.47 -5.95
CA ASP A 293 -6.20 3.84 -5.75
C ASP A 293 -5.25 3.92 -4.54
N ASN A 294 -4.54 5.04 -4.41
CA ASN A 294 -3.67 5.36 -3.29
C ASN A 294 -3.49 6.89 -3.16
N HIS A 295 -2.52 7.33 -2.37
CA HIS A 295 -2.26 8.75 -2.10
C HIS A 295 -1.59 9.53 -3.27
N ASP A 296 -1.17 8.84 -4.34
CA ASP A 296 -0.45 9.41 -5.50
C ASP A 296 -1.21 9.31 -6.82
N VAL A 297 -2.30 8.57 -6.85
CA VAL A 297 -3.13 8.41 -8.06
C VAL A 297 -4.57 8.81 -7.80
N PRO A 298 -5.33 9.21 -8.84
CA PRO A 298 -6.73 9.55 -8.69
C PRO A 298 -7.53 8.44 -8.02
N ARG A 299 -8.46 8.80 -7.15
CA ARG A 299 -9.35 7.83 -6.50
C ARG A 299 -10.20 7.09 -7.53
N LEU A 300 -10.46 5.81 -7.29
CA LEU A 300 -11.23 4.98 -8.20
C LEU A 300 -12.58 5.61 -8.54
N ALA A 301 -13.26 6.19 -7.54
CA ALA A 301 -14.50 6.90 -7.73
C ALA A 301 -14.42 8.12 -8.66
N SER A 302 -13.23 8.71 -8.86
CA SER A 302 -13.01 9.79 -9.83
C SER A 302 -12.61 9.27 -11.20
N ILE A 303 -11.75 8.24 -11.25
CA ILE A 303 -11.17 7.76 -12.52
C ILE A 303 -12.16 6.89 -13.33
N LEU A 304 -13.08 6.18 -12.69
CA LEU A 304 -14.10 5.39 -13.37
C LEU A 304 -15.11 6.31 -14.10
N THR A 305 -15.38 6.04 -15.37
CA THR A 305 -16.42 6.73 -16.15
C THR A 305 -17.82 6.32 -15.72
N ASP A 306 -18.01 5.04 -15.37
CA ASP A 306 -19.25 4.50 -14.80
C ASP A 306 -19.02 4.11 -13.33
N LYS A 307 -19.63 4.85 -12.41
CA LYS A 307 -19.48 4.63 -10.96
C LYS A 307 -20.10 3.32 -10.48
N SER A 308 -21.02 2.73 -11.25
CA SER A 308 -21.58 1.40 -10.97
C SER A 308 -20.51 0.31 -11.01
N CYS A 309 -19.36 0.59 -11.68
CA CYS A 309 -18.20 -0.29 -11.72
C CYS A 309 -17.35 -0.30 -10.43
N LEU A 310 -17.64 0.54 -9.41
CA LEU A 310 -16.94 0.49 -8.13
C LEU A 310 -17.03 -0.91 -7.49
N ARG A 311 -18.23 -1.46 -7.38
CA ARG A 311 -18.45 -2.80 -6.80
C ARG A 311 -17.70 -3.91 -7.58
N PRO A 312 -17.84 -4.07 -8.91
CA PRO A 312 -17.08 -5.08 -9.64
C PRO A 312 -15.57 -4.85 -9.66
N ALA A 313 -15.08 -3.60 -9.57
CA ALA A 313 -13.65 -3.33 -9.47
C ALA A 313 -13.05 -3.83 -8.14
N TYR A 314 -13.73 -3.61 -7.01
CA TYR A 314 -13.32 -4.21 -5.73
C TYR A 314 -13.46 -5.74 -5.75
N GLY A 315 -14.51 -6.29 -6.35
CA GLY A 315 -14.63 -7.73 -6.55
C GLY A 315 -13.47 -8.31 -7.36
N MET A 316 -12.96 -7.59 -8.37
CA MET A 316 -11.73 -7.98 -9.07
C MET A 316 -10.50 -7.90 -8.17
N LEU A 317 -10.31 -6.80 -7.44
CA LEU A 317 -9.16 -6.59 -6.56
C LEU A 317 -9.01 -7.71 -5.53
N PHE A 318 -10.09 -8.11 -4.89
CA PHE A 318 -10.06 -9.16 -3.85
C PHE A 318 -9.99 -10.57 -4.42
N GLY A 319 -10.47 -10.81 -5.65
CA GLY A 319 -10.43 -12.13 -6.29
C GLY A 319 -9.09 -12.45 -6.96
N MET A 320 -8.38 -11.44 -7.46
CA MET A 320 -7.12 -11.63 -8.17
C MET A 320 -5.97 -12.03 -7.23
N PRO A 321 -4.85 -12.61 -7.75
CA PRO A 321 -3.65 -12.87 -6.96
C PRO A 321 -3.05 -11.59 -6.37
N GLY A 322 -2.44 -11.71 -5.20
CA GLY A 322 -1.77 -10.62 -4.50
C GLY A 322 -2.45 -10.25 -3.18
N ILE A 323 -1.99 -9.16 -2.59
CA ILE A 323 -2.43 -8.63 -1.30
C ILE A 323 -3.34 -7.44 -1.58
N PRO A 324 -4.64 -7.48 -1.24
CA PRO A 324 -5.52 -6.34 -1.46
C PRO A 324 -5.21 -5.20 -0.48
N CYS A 325 -5.15 -3.98 -1.01
CA CYS A 325 -4.96 -2.76 -0.24
C CYS A 325 -6.07 -1.75 -0.57
N ILE A 326 -6.70 -1.21 0.46
CA ILE A 326 -7.73 -0.18 0.39
C ILE A 326 -7.11 1.13 0.84
N TYR A 327 -7.29 2.21 0.11
CA TYR A 327 -6.90 3.54 0.53
C TYR A 327 -8.05 4.21 1.31
N TYR A 328 -7.75 4.84 2.43
CA TYR A 328 -8.76 5.35 3.38
C TYR A 328 -9.85 6.20 2.70
N GLY A 329 -11.10 5.89 3.01
CA GLY A 329 -12.29 6.52 2.44
C GLY A 329 -12.70 5.99 1.06
N SER A 330 -11.85 5.22 0.37
CA SER A 330 -12.21 4.64 -0.94
C SER A 330 -13.26 3.54 -0.82
N GLU A 331 -13.37 2.90 0.33
CA GLU A 331 -14.44 1.95 0.65
C GLU A 331 -15.83 2.59 0.74
N TRP A 332 -15.90 3.92 0.74
CA TRP A 332 -17.16 4.67 0.64
C TRP A 332 -17.38 5.27 -0.73
N GLY A 333 -16.38 5.13 -1.63
CA GLY A 333 -16.41 5.72 -2.96
C GLY A 333 -16.22 7.25 -2.97
N ILE A 334 -15.42 7.81 -2.03
CA ILE A 334 -15.13 9.24 -2.04
C ILE A 334 -14.30 9.62 -3.27
N PRO A 335 -14.58 10.78 -3.91
CA PRO A 335 -13.81 11.24 -5.06
C PRO A 335 -12.49 11.88 -4.64
N GLY A 336 -11.56 11.99 -5.59
CA GLY A 336 -10.31 12.72 -5.48
C GLY A 336 -9.58 12.70 -6.82
N GLU A 337 -9.21 13.87 -7.33
CA GLU A 337 -8.53 14.04 -8.62
C GLU A 337 -7.15 14.66 -8.41
N LYS A 338 -6.17 14.20 -9.20
CA LYS A 338 -4.81 14.72 -9.19
C LYS A 338 -4.69 15.92 -10.13
N GLY A 339 -3.85 16.90 -9.80
CA GLY A 339 -3.45 17.99 -10.71
C GLY A 339 -4.35 19.23 -10.69
N GLY A 340 -5.28 19.35 -9.76
CA GLY A 340 -6.04 20.60 -9.50
C GLY A 340 -5.22 21.62 -8.71
N PRO A 341 -5.83 22.75 -8.26
CA PRO A 341 -5.14 23.79 -7.47
C PRO A 341 -4.51 23.29 -6.19
N ASP A 342 -5.06 22.21 -5.63
CA ASP A 342 -4.57 21.55 -4.40
C ASP A 342 -3.49 20.49 -4.66
N GLY A 343 -3.14 20.22 -5.92
CA GLY A 343 -2.15 19.19 -6.26
C GLY A 343 -2.57 17.83 -5.71
N ASP A 344 -1.62 17.11 -5.11
CA ASP A 344 -1.87 15.78 -4.52
C ASP A 344 -2.68 15.82 -3.22
N TRP A 345 -2.83 16.98 -2.57
CA TRP A 345 -3.65 17.12 -1.37
C TRP A 345 -5.13 16.83 -1.62
N ALA A 346 -5.62 16.99 -2.86
CA ALA A 346 -6.96 16.59 -3.24
C ALA A 346 -7.22 15.08 -3.08
N LEU A 347 -6.15 14.26 -3.09
CA LEU A 347 -6.21 12.82 -2.86
C LEU A 347 -6.15 12.45 -1.36
N ARG A 348 -5.81 13.42 -0.50
CA ARG A 348 -5.42 13.25 0.90
C ARG A 348 -6.33 14.01 1.87
N PRO A 349 -7.69 13.86 1.76
CA PRO A 349 -8.62 14.63 2.58
C PRO A 349 -8.55 14.24 4.05
N ALA A 350 -8.89 15.21 4.93
CA ALA A 350 -9.21 14.89 6.31
C ALA A 350 -10.57 14.18 6.39
N LEU A 351 -10.64 13.12 7.18
CA LEU A 351 -11.89 12.39 7.45
C LEU A 351 -12.11 12.34 8.96
N ASP A 352 -13.24 12.81 9.44
CA ASP A 352 -13.51 12.89 10.87
C ASP A 352 -14.02 11.57 11.44
N GLU A 353 -15.03 10.97 10.78
CA GLU A 353 -15.66 9.72 11.22
C GLU A 353 -15.88 8.78 10.02
N PRO A 354 -15.92 7.45 10.25
CA PRO A 354 -16.32 6.50 9.21
C PRO A 354 -17.74 6.77 8.69
N ALA A 355 -17.92 6.65 7.37
CA ALA A 355 -19.22 6.84 6.70
C ALA A 355 -19.63 5.62 5.86
N PRO A 356 -19.81 4.43 6.48
CA PRO A 356 -20.04 3.18 5.78
C PRO A 356 -21.35 3.19 4.96
N ASN A 357 -21.30 2.52 3.82
CA ASN A 357 -22.42 2.40 2.89
C ASN A 357 -22.48 0.97 2.29
N GLU A 358 -23.29 0.75 1.26
CA GLU A 358 -23.42 -0.56 0.61
C GLU A 358 -22.10 -1.07 0.01
N LEU A 359 -21.24 -0.18 -0.52
CA LEU A 359 -19.92 -0.54 -1.01
C LEU A 359 -19.03 -1.03 0.14
N THR A 360 -19.10 -0.35 1.28
CA THR A 360 -18.36 -0.76 2.50
C THR A 360 -18.80 -2.15 2.96
N ALA A 361 -20.10 -2.44 2.98
CA ALA A 361 -20.63 -3.75 3.35
C ALA A 361 -20.12 -4.86 2.42
N PHE A 362 -20.03 -4.59 1.12
CA PHE A 362 -19.48 -5.51 0.15
C PHE A 362 -17.98 -5.74 0.34
N ILE A 363 -17.21 -4.67 0.55
CA ILE A 363 -15.75 -4.77 0.79
C ILE A 363 -15.48 -5.51 2.10
N LYS A 364 -16.26 -5.26 3.15
CA LYS A 364 -16.19 -6.00 4.41
C LYS A 364 -16.35 -7.51 4.17
N GLN A 365 -17.35 -7.93 3.40
CA GLN A 365 -17.55 -9.33 3.05
C GLN A 365 -16.33 -9.93 2.33
N LEU A 366 -15.77 -9.21 1.35
CA LEU A 366 -14.57 -9.63 0.62
C LEU A 366 -13.32 -9.72 1.53
N ALA A 367 -13.14 -8.77 2.44
CA ALA A 367 -12.01 -8.76 3.37
C ALA A 367 -12.09 -9.95 4.34
N HIS A 368 -13.26 -10.24 4.89
CA HIS A 368 -13.47 -11.40 5.76
C HIS A 368 -13.25 -12.73 5.03
N LEU A 369 -13.65 -12.86 3.76
CA LEU A 369 -13.36 -14.04 2.96
C LEU A 369 -11.85 -14.27 2.78
N ARG A 370 -11.05 -13.21 2.66
CA ARG A 370 -9.58 -13.31 2.51
C ARG A 370 -8.87 -13.65 3.81
N SER A 371 -9.41 -13.24 4.96
CA SER A 371 -8.80 -13.43 6.28
C SER A 371 -9.34 -14.66 7.02
N ALA A 372 -10.30 -15.41 6.45
CA ALA A 372 -10.81 -16.63 7.04
C ALA A 372 -9.75 -17.75 7.07
N ASP A 373 -9.83 -18.63 8.06
CA ASP A 373 -8.99 -19.84 8.14
C ASP A 373 -9.73 -21.03 7.50
N ASP A 374 -9.99 -20.92 6.19
CA ASP A 374 -10.73 -21.94 5.45
C ASP A 374 -10.15 -22.21 4.05
N ALA A 375 -10.74 -23.15 3.32
CA ALA A 375 -10.30 -23.55 2.00
C ALA A 375 -10.49 -22.44 0.94
N ALA A 376 -11.55 -21.63 1.06
CA ALA A 376 -11.80 -20.52 0.15
C ALA A 376 -10.74 -19.42 0.29
N ALA A 377 -10.41 -19.05 1.52
CA ALA A 377 -9.34 -18.10 1.80
C ALA A 377 -7.98 -18.60 1.29
N ARG A 378 -7.65 -19.89 1.50
CA ARG A 378 -6.41 -20.48 0.96
C ARG A 378 -6.36 -20.39 -0.57
N ALA A 379 -7.46 -20.72 -1.25
CA ALA A 379 -7.54 -20.59 -2.71
C ALA A 379 -7.38 -19.13 -3.17
N LEU A 380 -8.01 -18.18 -2.51
CA LEU A 380 -7.89 -16.75 -2.84
C LEU A 380 -6.49 -16.18 -2.54
N ASN A 381 -5.84 -16.61 -1.45
CA ASN A 381 -4.53 -16.12 -1.04
C ASN A 381 -3.40 -16.77 -1.82
N TYR A 382 -3.41 -18.07 -2.01
CA TYR A 382 -2.29 -18.86 -2.54
C TYR A 382 -2.60 -19.60 -3.84
N GLY A 383 -3.88 -19.72 -4.21
CA GLY A 383 -4.30 -20.49 -5.38
C GLY A 383 -3.70 -19.97 -6.69
N ALA A 384 -3.40 -20.90 -7.60
CA ALA A 384 -3.00 -20.57 -8.96
C ALA A 384 -4.11 -19.80 -9.68
N TYR A 385 -3.71 -18.94 -10.61
CA TYR A 385 -4.62 -18.12 -11.42
C TYR A 385 -4.79 -18.72 -12.82
N ARG A 386 -6.04 -18.81 -13.30
CA ARG A 386 -6.36 -19.21 -14.67
C ARG A 386 -7.60 -18.47 -15.19
N ASN A 387 -7.51 -17.89 -16.38
CA ASN A 387 -8.69 -17.39 -17.10
C ASN A 387 -9.57 -18.56 -17.53
N VAL A 388 -10.88 -18.47 -17.32
CA VAL A 388 -11.88 -19.45 -17.79
C VAL A 388 -12.64 -18.91 -18.98
N VAL A 389 -13.28 -17.73 -18.83
CA VAL A 389 -13.97 -17.02 -19.92
C VAL A 389 -13.59 -15.56 -19.89
N ILE A 390 -13.16 -15.04 -21.03
CA ILE A 390 -12.86 -13.61 -21.22
C ILE A 390 -13.78 -13.08 -22.32
N GLN A 391 -14.52 -12.04 -22.00
CA GLN A 391 -15.30 -11.24 -22.92
C GLN A 391 -14.94 -9.76 -22.75
N ASN A 392 -15.41 -8.90 -23.63
CA ASN A 392 -15.16 -7.46 -23.47
C ASN A 392 -15.73 -6.93 -22.13
N LYS A 393 -16.92 -7.39 -21.77
CA LYS A 393 -17.71 -6.85 -20.66
C LYS A 393 -17.70 -7.76 -19.43
N GLN A 394 -17.24 -8.98 -19.54
CA GLN A 394 -17.30 -9.99 -18.48
C GLN A 394 -15.99 -10.78 -18.39
N LEU A 395 -15.68 -11.21 -17.18
CA LEU A 395 -14.55 -12.07 -16.88
C LEU A 395 -14.93 -13.16 -15.90
N LEU A 396 -14.59 -14.41 -16.23
CA LEU A 396 -14.63 -15.54 -15.31
C LEU A 396 -13.22 -16.11 -15.19
N PHE A 397 -12.69 -16.18 -13.98
CA PHE A 397 -11.38 -16.78 -13.71
C PHE A 397 -11.42 -17.69 -12.49
N GLU A 398 -10.40 -18.49 -12.37
CA GLU A 398 -10.24 -19.51 -11.34
C GLU A 398 -9.06 -19.18 -10.43
N ARG A 399 -9.24 -19.41 -9.14
CA ARG A 399 -8.21 -19.49 -8.12
C ARG A 399 -8.23 -20.90 -7.54
N ALA A 400 -7.18 -21.67 -7.73
CA ALA A 400 -7.16 -23.07 -7.32
C ALA A 400 -5.88 -23.42 -6.56
N CYS A 401 -6.05 -24.15 -5.46
CA CYS A 401 -5.00 -24.84 -4.72
C CYS A 401 -5.38 -26.34 -4.57
N ASP A 402 -4.55 -27.11 -3.87
CA ASP A 402 -4.71 -28.57 -3.82
C ASP A 402 -6.08 -29.04 -3.31
N ASP A 403 -6.69 -28.30 -2.39
CA ASP A 403 -7.91 -28.66 -1.68
C ASP A 403 -9.11 -27.74 -1.95
N ALA A 404 -8.95 -26.71 -2.78
CA ALA A 404 -10.02 -25.75 -3.04
C ALA A 404 -9.93 -25.07 -4.42
N THR A 405 -11.09 -24.81 -5.00
CA THR A 405 -11.22 -24.04 -6.24
C THR A 405 -12.31 -22.98 -6.07
N VAL A 406 -11.95 -21.71 -6.24
CA VAL A 406 -12.90 -20.60 -6.27
C VAL A 406 -12.96 -20.04 -7.68
N LEU A 407 -14.16 -19.99 -8.26
CA LEU A 407 -14.46 -19.31 -9.50
C LEU A 407 -14.93 -17.88 -9.17
N VAL A 408 -14.32 -16.89 -9.79
CA VAL A 408 -14.69 -15.47 -9.65
C VAL A 408 -15.28 -15.01 -10.96
N ALA A 409 -16.56 -14.63 -10.93
CA ALA A 409 -17.32 -14.16 -12.09
C ALA A 409 -17.64 -12.67 -11.91
N VAL A 410 -17.36 -11.87 -12.93
CA VAL A 410 -17.52 -10.40 -12.91
C VAL A 410 -18.29 -9.96 -14.15
N ASN A 411 -19.33 -9.17 -13.95
CA ASN A 411 -20.06 -8.44 -14.99
C ASN A 411 -19.80 -6.93 -14.84
N ALA A 412 -19.19 -6.31 -15.84
CA ALA A 412 -18.77 -4.91 -15.80
C ALA A 412 -19.79 -3.93 -16.40
N VAL A 413 -21.00 -4.38 -16.71
CA VAL A 413 -22.01 -3.55 -17.37
C VAL A 413 -23.42 -3.68 -16.78
N GLY A 414 -24.28 -2.72 -17.10
CA GLY A 414 -25.67 -2.64 -16.65
C GLY A 414 -26.64 -3.61 -17.35
N GLU A 415 -26.16 -4.65 -18.02
CA GLU A 415 -26.96 -5.67 -18.69
C GLU A 415 -26.69 -7.04 -18.05
N PRO A 416 -27.70 -7.90 -17.85
CA PRO A 416 -27.49 -9.25 -17.36
C PRO A 416 -26.68 -10.07 -18.37
N TYR A 417 -25.92 -11.06 -17.88
CA TYR A 417 -25.09 -11.92 -18.73
C TYR A 417 -25.09 -13.34 -18.22
N ALA A 418 -25.12 -14.32 -19.14
CA ALA A 418 -24.96 -15.73 -18.84
C ALA A 418 -23.61 -16.24 -19.35
N PHE A 419 -22.74 -16.67 -18.42
CA PHE A 419 -21.55 -17.44 -18.76
C PHE A 419 -21.93 -18.85 -19.19
N GLY A 420 -21.19 -19.41 -20.17
CA GLY A 420 -21.24 -20.81 -20.53
C GLY A 420 -19.82 -21.38 -20.49
N ALA A 421 -19.56 -22.34 -19.60
CA ALA A 421 -18.27 -23.00 -19.46
C ALA A 421 -18.39 -24.37 -18.79
N GLY A 422 -17.52 -25.32 -19.16
CA GLY A 422 -17.46 -26.65 -18.55
C GLY A 422 -17.12 -26.60 -17.05
N GLU A 423 -16.34 -25.63 -16.64
CA GLU A 423 -15.97 -25.36 -15.25
C GLU A 423 -17.18 -25.02 -14.36
N LEU A 424 -18.27 -24.58 -14.95
CA LEU A 424 -19.54 -24.28 -14.28
C LEU A 424 -20.47 -25.51 -14.14
N ASN A 425 -19.95 -26.73 -14.26
CA ASN A 425 -20.71 -27.95 -13.97
C ASN A 425 -20.40 -28.45 -12.54
N GLY A 426 -21.44 -28.70 -11.76
CA GLY A 426 -21.34 -29.26 -10.41
C GLY A 426 -21.95 -28.40 -9.32
N SER A 427 -21.63 -28.78 -8.10
CA SER A 427 -22.09 -28.11 -6.87
C SER A 427 -21.10 -27.04 -6.43
N PHE A 428 -21.62 -25.88 -6.06
CA PHE A 428 -20.83 -24.74 -5.60
C PHE A 428 -21.48 -24.06 -4.40
N VAL A 429 -20.68 -23.51 -3.51
CA VAL A 429 -21.12 -22.57 -2.47
C VAL A 429 -20.94 -21.16 -2.99
N ASP A 430 -22.00 -20.35 -3.02
CA ASP A 430 -21.93 -18.94 -3.37
C ASP A 430 -21.48 -18.12 -2.15
N LEU A 431 -20.22 -17.74 -2.13
CA LEU A 431 -19.57 -17.09 -0.98
C LEU A 431 -20.04 -15.63 -0.76
N LEU A 432 -20.66 -15.00 -1.75
CA LEU A 432 -21.12 -13.60 -1.66
C LEU A 432 -22.64 -13.47 -1.48
N ALA A 433 -23.38 -14.58 -1.58
CA ALA A 433 -24.81 -14.58 -1.30
C ALA A 433 -25.07 -14.75 0.21
N ASP A 434 -26.21 -14.25 0.67
CA ASP A 434 -26.65 -14.42 2.05
C ASP A 434 -26.73 -15.92 2.41
N ASP A 435 -26.26 -16.30 3.60
CA ASP A 435 -26.22 -17.67 4.10
C ASP A 435 -25.35 -18.64 3.25
N ALA A 436 -24.54 -18.14 2.33
CA ALA A 436 -23.63 -18.89 1.45
C ALA A 436 -24.29 -20.19 0.88
N PRO A 437 -25.36 -20.10 0.10
CA PRO A 437 -26.13 -21.25 -0.33
C PRO A 437 -25.34 -22.13 -1.30
N THR A 438 -25.61 -23.43 -1.24
CA THR A 438 -25.16 -24.36 -2.27
C THR A 438 -26.02 -24.21 -3.52
N VAL A 439 -25.38 -24.06 -4.69
CA VAL A 439 -26.02 -23.94 -5.99
C VAL A 439 -25.52 -25.02 -6.93
N GLU A 440 -26.44 -25.69 -7.62
CA GLU A 440 -26.12 -26.66 -8.66
C GLU A 440 -26.10 -25.97 -10.03
N LEU A 441 -24.96 -26.00 -10.72
CA LEU A 441 -24.79 -25.42 -12.04
C LEU A 441 -24.65 -26.54 -13.09
N THR A 442 -25.18 -26.30 -14.28
CA THR A 442 -25.17 -27.23 -15.43
C THR A 442 -24.47 -26.58 -16.63
N GLY A 443 -23.30 -26.01 -16.39
CA GLY A 443 -22.47 -25.37 -17.42
C GLY A 443 -22.83 -23.92 -17.74
N ALA A 444 -23.74 -23.31 -16.96
CA ALA A 444 -24.12 -21.90 -17.12
C ALA A 444 -24.23 -21.21 -15.76
N LEU A 445 -23.90 -19.89 -15.75
CA LEU A 445 -24.01 -18.99 -14.60
C LEU A 445 -24.56 -17.66 -15.09
N GLU A 446 -25.71 -17.24 -14.56
CA GLU A 446 -26.29 -15.93 -14.81
C GLU A 446 -25.76 -14.91 -13.81
N LEU A 447 -25.40 -13.73 -14.30
CA LEU A 447 -25.06 -12.55 -13.50
C LEU A 447 -26.04 -11.42 -13.80
N ALA A 448 -26.49 -10.74 -12.75
CA ALA A 448 -27.19 -9.48 -12.84
C ALA A 448 -26.25 -8.34 -13.33
N PRO A 449 -26.79 -7.15 -13.66
CA PRO A 449 -25.99 -5.97 -13.93
C PRO A 449 -24.97 -5.66 -12.82
N TYR A 450 -23.70 -5.45 -13.19
CA TYR A 450 -22.59 -5.12 -12.28
C TYR A 450 -22.36 -6.13 -11.15
N GLU A 451 -22.86 -7.35 -11.29
CA GLU A 451 -22.74 -8.39 -10.28
C GLU A 451 -21.36 -9.04 -10.30
N VAL A 452 -20.93 -9.42 -9.09
CA VAL A 452 -19.76 -10.25 -8.83
C VAL A 452 -20.21 -11.47 -8.02
N ARG A 453 -19.74 -12.66 -8.41
CA ARG A 453 -19.95 -13.89 -7.64
C ARG A 453 -18.65 -14.62 -7.41
N TYR A 454 -18.51 -15.17 -6.21
CA TYR A 454 -17.41 -16.05 -5.82
C TYR A 454 -18.00 -17.42 -5.51
N LEU A 455 -17.63 -18.40 -6.29
CA LEU A 455 -18.20 -19.76 -6.22
C LEU A 455 -17.12 -20.74 -5.79
N LEU A 456 -17.17 -21.22 -4.56
CA LEU A 456 -16.34 -22.29 -4.05
C LEU A 456 -16.89 -23.62 -4.55
N ARG A 457 -16.09 -24.40 -5.26
CA ARG A 457 -16.47 -25.76 -5.69
C ARG A 457 -16.63 -26.65 -4.45
N ALA A 458 -17.80 -27.30 -4.31
CA ALA A 458 -18.14 -28.22 -3.21
C ALA A 458 -17.46 -29.57 -3.35
#